data_8344a54b053281a9003db5d73aea305a
#
_entry.id   8344a54b053281a9003db5d73aea305a
#
_cell.length_a   1.000
_cell.length_b   1.000
_cell.length_c   1.000
_cell.angle_alpha   90.00
_cell.angle_beta   90.00
_cell.angle_gamma   90.00
#
_symmetry.space_group_name_H-M   'P 1'
#
loop_
_entity.id
_entity.type
_entity.pdbx_description
1 polymer ?
#
loop_
_entity_poly.entity_id
_entity_poly.type
_entity_poly.pdbx_seq_one_letter_code
_entity_poly.pdbx_strand_id
1 'polypeptide(L)'
;MLKQNTALFKPVDVIPDNLFTSGIEGPSYHENGNIYLVNFGNEGTIGVLSPDHQVNEFIQLPSGSIGNGIRIHPDGDLMVADYVGHNILKINILNKKIKIFAHNKEMNQPNDLAFHPAGFFYASDPDWKMSTGQIWLIRSDGTTFCLEKNMGTTNGIEVSPDGKFLYVNESVQRKIWRFKIDKEGNISDKTLFHQCADFGMDGMRCDRIGNLYVTRYGKGTVICLNSRGKMVAEINLKGSKPSNITFGGKDGKMAYVTLQDRGMLESFTVPYSGQDWQRFQKN
;
A
#
# COMPACT_ATOMS: atom_id res chain seq x y z
N MET A 1 -14.96 -24.41 19.75
CA MET A 1 -15.33 -24.27 18.32
C MET A 1 -15.87 -22.86 18.13
N LEU A 2 -15.07 -21.96 17.55
CA LEU A 2 -15.54 -20.64 17.13
C LEU A 2 -16.55 -20.86 16.01
N LYS A 3 -17.78 -20.36 16.17
CA LYS A 3 -18.76 -20.33 15.08
C LYS A 3 -18.08 -19.66 13.88
N GLN A 4 -17.94 -20.38 12.77
CA GLN A 4 -17.45 -19.80 11.52
C GLN A 4 -18.39 -18.65 11.16
N ASN A 5 -17.89 -17.43 11.26
CA ASN A 5 -18.60 -16.25 10.84
C ASN A 5 -18.62 -16.30 9.30
N THR A 6 -19.73 -16.72 8.73
CA THR A 6 -19.90 -16.99 7.27
C THR A 6 -19.71 -15.76 6.39
N ALA A 7 -19.43 -14.59 6.98
CA ALA A 7 -19.21 -13.31 6.30
C ALA A 7 -17.75 -12.97 6.02
N LEU A 8 -16.77 -13.68 6.64
CA LEU A 8 -15.35 -13.40 6.42
C LEU A 8 -14.91 -13.77 5.00
N PHE A 9 -14.02 -12.95 4.43
CA PHE A 9 -13.36 -13.20 3.15
C PHE A 9 -14.32 -13.36 1.94
N LYS A 10 -15.48 -12.72 1.97
CA LYS A 10 -16.42 -12.68 0.85
C LYS A 10 -16.32 -11.31 0.15
N PRO A 11 -15.71 -11.23 -1.05
CA PRO A 11 -15.58 -9.99 -1.78
C PRO A 11 -16.92 -9.48 -2.31
N VAL A 12 -17.11 -8.17 -2.16
CA VAL A 12 -18.23 -7.43 -2.72
C VAL A 12 -17.73 -6.17 -3.42
N ASP A 13 -18.37 -5.77 -4.49
CA ASP A 13 -18.08 -4.54 -5.20
C ASP A 13 -18.44 -3.34 -4.30
N VAL A 14 -17.56 -2.33 -4.24
CA VAL A 14 -17.77 -1.12 -3.44
C VAL A 14 -18.32 0.02 -4.27
N ILE A 15 -17.85 0.14 -5.52
CA ILE A 15 -18.18 1.20 -6.46
C ILE A 15 -18.36 0.59 -7.86
N PRO A 16 -19.01 1.29 -8.82
CA PRO A 16 -19.09 0.84 -10.21
C PRO A 16 -17.74 0.69 -10.88
N ASP A 17 -17.67 -0.17 -11.90
CA ASP A 17 -16.49 -0.35 -12.75
C ASP A 17 -16.13 0.93 -13.53
N ASN A 18 -14.84 1.07 -13.87
CA ASN A 18 -14.30 2.11 -14.76
C ASN A 18 -14.42 3.56 -14.24
N LEU A 19 -14.49 3.77 -12.94
CA LEU A 19 -14.38 5.11 -12.36
C LEU A 19 -12.92 5.58 -12.27
N PHE A 20 -11.99 4.65 -12.19
CA PHE A 20 -10.55 4.90 -12.21
C PHE A 20 -9.92 4.33 -13.48
N THR A 21 -8.75 4.83 -13.84
CA THR A 21 -7.98 4.26 -14.94
C THR A 21 -7.43 2.88 -14.56
N SER A 22 -6.82 2.18 -15.53
CA SER A 22 -6.08 0.94 -15.26
C SER A 22 -4.84 1.14 -14.37
N GLY A 23 -4.56 2.37 -13.96
CA GLY A 23 -3.52 2.73 -12.99
C GLY A 23 -4.05 2.93 -11.58
N ILE A 24 -5.30 2.51 -11.26
CA ILE A 24 -5.83 2.61 -9.91
C ILE A 24 -4.91 1.93 -8.90
N GLU A 25 -4.49 2.69 -7.86
CA GLU A 25 -3.52 2.28 -6.86
C GLU A 25 -3.67 3.06 -5.55
N GLY A 26 -2.82 2.72 -4.58
CA GLY A 26 -2.60 3.47 -3.36
C GLY A 26 -3.83 3.67 -2.47
N PRO A 27 -4.71 2.69 -2.27
CA PRO A 27 -5.88 2.88 -1.43
C PRO A 27 -5.42 3.19 0.00
N SER A 28 -5.88 4.31 0.55
CA SER A 28 -5.56 4.72 1.92
C SER A 28 -6.81 5.20 2.64
N TYR A 29 -7.20 4.46 3.68
CA TYR A 29 -8.32 4.80 4.53
C TYR A 29 -7.90 5.88 5.55
N HIS A 30 -8.67 6.95 5.63
CA HIS A 30 -8.45 8.05 6.56
C HIS A 30 -9.45 8.00 7.72
N GLU A 31 -9.10 8.56 8.89
CA GLU A 31 -9.95 8.58 10.09
C GLU A 31 -11.30 9.28 9.88
N ASN A 32 -11.41 10.19 8.91
CA ASN A 32 -12.68 10.81 8.52
C ASN A 32 -13.64 9.87 7.76
N GLY A 33 -13.23 8.60 7.53
CA GLY A 33 -14.00 7.59 6.84
C GLY A 33 -13.79 7.55 5.32
N ASN A 34 -13.07 8.48 4.76
CA ASN A 34 -12.77 8.52 3.33
C ASN A 34 -11.65 7.54 2.95
N ILE A 35 -11.66 7.07 1.69
CA ILE A 35 -10.56 6.35 1.07
C ILE A 35 -10.02 7.20 -0.08
N TYR A 36 -8.73 7.47 -0.06
CA TYR A 36 -8.04 8.16 -1.14
C TYR A 36 -7.35 7.16 -2.05
N LEU A 37 -7.40 7.40 -3.36
CA LEU A 37 -6.86 6.50 -4.39
C LEU A 37 -6.31 7.33 -5.54
N VAL A 38 -5.27 6.84 -6.22
CA VAL A 38 -4.73 7.53 -7.40
C VAL A 38 -5.49 7.18 -8.68
N ASN A 39 -5.39 8.09 -9.65
CA ASN A 39 -5.82 7.92 -11.05
C ASN A 39 -7.35 7.82 -11.27
N PHE A 40 -8.10 8.67 -10.56
CA PHE A 40 -9.54 8.83 -10.78
C PHE A 40 -9.82 9.53 -12.13
N GLY A 41 -10.55 8.86 -13.01
CA GLY A 41 -10.89 9.37 -14.35
C GLY A 41 -9.70 9.53 -15.28
N ASN A 42 -8.62 10.16 -14.81
CA ASN A 42 -7.38 10.41 -15.54
C ASN A 42 -6.15 10.10 -14.70
N GLU A 43 -5.02 9.81 -15.34
CA GLU A 43 -3.73 9.71 -14.66
C GLU A 43 -3.32 11.06 -14.06
N GLY A 44 -2.59 11.01 -12.94
CA GLY A 44 -2.13 12.22 -12.23
C GLY A 44 -3.21 12.87 -11.36
N THR A 45 -4.34 12.20 -11.12
CA THR A 45 -5.37 12.65 -10.18
C THR A 45 -5.37 11.81 -8.90
N ILE A 46 -5.97 12.34 -7.83
CA ILE A 46 -6.36 11.57 -6.67
C ILE A 46 -7.88 11.64 -6.56
N GLY A 47 -8.53 10.49 -6.46
CA GLY A 47 -9.94 10.36 -6.14
C GLY A 47 -10.16 10.17 -4.65
N VAL A 48 -11.36 10.49 -4.19
CA VAL A 48 -11.83 10.25 -2.84
C VAL A 48 -13.15 9.49 -2.87
N LEU A 49 -13.19 8.35 -2.19
CA LEU A 49 -14.40 7.59 -1.92
C LEU A 49 -14.86 7.94 -0.50
N SER A 50 -16.05 8.49 -0.38
CA SER A 50 -16.68 8.84 0.89
C SER A 50 -17.42 7.66 1.53
N PRO A 51 -17.77 7.72 2.83
CA PRO A 51 -18.49 6.64 3.53
C PRO A 51 -19.86 6.30 2.95
N ASP A 52 -20.48 7.21 2.24
CA ASP A 52 -21.76 7.02 1.52
C ASP A 52 -21.58 6.51 0.08
N HIS A 53 -20.38 6.01 -0.23
CA HIS A 53 -19.98 5.42 -1.51
C HIS A 53 -20.01 6.39 -2.71
N GLN A 54 -19.92 7.71 -2.46
CA GLN A 54 -19.72 8.68 -3.53
C GLN A 54 -18.23 8.79 -3.86
N VAL A 55 -17.91 8.81 -5.16
CA VAL A 55 -16.54 8.98 -5.63
C VAL A 55 -16.43 10.29 -6.39
N ASN A 56 -15.44 11.11 -6.01
CA ASN A 56 -15.17 12.38 -6.63
C ASN A 56 -13.66 12.57 -6.82
N GLU A 57 -13.26 13.46 -7.74
CA GLU A 57 -11.90 13.92 -7.80
C GLU A 57 -11.59 14.73 -6.53
N PHE A 58 -10.53 14.34 -5.82
CA PHE A 58 -10.05 15.08 -4.68
C PHE A 58 -9.11 16.20 -5.10
N ILE A 59 -8.11 15.89 -5.96
CA ILE A 59 -7.11 16.84 -6.42
C ILE A 59 -6.39 16.35 -7.68
N GLN A 60 -5.98 17.30 -8.53
CA GLN A 60 -5.02 17.09 -9.61
C GLN A 60 -3.60 17.26 -9.06
N LEU A 61 -2.72 16.32 -9.35
CA LEU A 61 -1.29 16.42 -9.02
C LEU A 61 -0.57 17.43 -9.94
N PRO A 62 0.62 17.92 -9.56
CA PRO A 62 1.40 18.80 -10.41
C PRO A 62 1.68 18.19 -11.78
N SER A 63 1.82 19.04 -12.81
CA SER A 63 2.15 18.59 -14.16
C SER A 63 3.40 17.72 -14.18
N GLY A 64 3.32 16.53 -14.78
CA GLY A 64 4.39 15.55 -14.83
C GLY A 64 4.44 14.61 -13.63
N SER A 65 3.53 14.75 -12.66
CA SER A 65 3.41 13.81 -11.53
C SER A 65 2.31 12.78 -11.78
N ILE A 66 2.59 11.52 -11.51
CA ILE A 66 1.61 10.44 -11.43
C ILE A 66 1.85 9.70 -10.11
N GLY A 67 0.85 9.72 -9.24
CA GLY A 67 0.91 9.02 -7.97
C GLY A 67 0.74 7.51 -8.12
N ASN A 68 1.34 6.76 -7.18
CA ASN A 68 1.12 5.33 -7.02
C ASN A 68 0.66 5.02 -5.59
N GLY A 69 1.54 4.63 -4.69
CA GLY A 69 1.17 4.37 -3.29
C GLY A 69 0.79 5.65 -2.54
N ILE A 70 -0.30 5.59 -1.78
CA ILE A 70 -0.67 6.62 -0.79
C ILE A 70 -0.57 6.02 0.60
N ARG A 71 -0.12 6.82 1.57
CA ARG A 71 -0.22 6.55 3.01
C ARG A 71 -0.68 7.79 3.75
N ILE A 72 -1.41 7.58 4.83
CA ILE A 72 -1.79 8.69 5.72
C ILE A 72 -0.63 8.96 6.68
N HIS A 73 -0.11 10.18 6.63
CA HIS A 73 0.89 10.66 7.57
C HIS A 73 0.27 10.81 8.99
N PRO A 74 1.05 10.72 10.08
CA PRO A 74 0.50 10.88 11.45
C PRO A 74 -0.26 12.20 11.74
N ASP A 75 -0.02 13.25 10.96
CA ASP A 75 -0.77 14.52 11.05
C ASP A 75 -2.06 14.56 10.20
N GLY A 76 -2.42 13.45 9.55
CA GLY A 76 -3.61 13.32 8.72
C GLY A 76 -3.42 13.69 7.24
N ASP A 77 -2.27 14.22 6.83
CA ASP A 77 -1.99 14.53 5.43
C ASP A 77 -1.73 13.26 4.60
N LEU A 78 -1.93 13.35 3.28
CA LEU A 78 -1.56 12.26 2.38
C LEU A 78 -0.08 12.34 2.04
N MET A 79 0.61 11.19 2.11
CA MET A 79 1.93 10.99 1.52
C MET A 79 1.77 10.15 0.27
N VAL A 80 2.27 10.64 -0.87
CA VAL A 80 2.07 10.02 -2.18
C VAL A 80 3.43 9.73 -2.82
N ALA A 81 3.64 8.49 -3.21
CA ALA A 81 4.77 8.12 -4.04
C ALA A 81 4.49 8.59 -5.48
N ASP A 82 5.24 9.56 -5.95
CA ASP A 82 5.13 10.13 -7.30
C ASP A 82 6.17 9.46 -8.20
N TYR A 83 5.74 8.40 -8.88
CA TYR A 83 6.66 7.53 -9.60
C TYR A 83 7.23 8.15 -10.88
N VAL A 84 6.56 9.15 -11.46
CA VAL A 84 7.05 9.87 -12.65
C VAL A 84 7.92 11.07 -12.24
N GLY A 85 7.54 11.79 -11.18
CA GLY A 85 8.28 12.93 -10.69
C GLY A 85 9.49 12.58 -9.82
N HIS A 86 9.69 11.31 -9.46
CA HIS A 86 10.74 10.83 -8.54
C HIS A 86 10.69 11.52 -7.17
N ASN A 87 9.46 11.77 -6.69
CA ASN A 87 9.19 12.49 -5.45
C ASN A 87 8.40 11.64 -4.45
N ILE A 88 8.42 12.08 -3.21
CA ILE A 88 7.36 11.82 -2.25
C ILE A 88 6.64 13.15 -2.05
N LEU A 89 5.37 13.20 -2.44
CA LEU A 89 4.54 14.39 -2.24
C LEU A 89 3.81 14.32 -0.90
N LYS A 90 3.65 15.47 -0.25
CA LYS A 90 2.77 15.62 0.90
C LYS A 90 1.62 16.55 0.53
N ILE A 91 0.38 16.09 0.75
CA ILE A 91 -0.84 16.81 0.39
C ILE A 91 -1.67 17.04 1.63
N ASN A 92 -1.89 18.28 1.97
CA ASN A 92 -2.78 18.64 3.08
C ASN A 92 -4.23 18.42 2.66
N ILE A 93 -4.98 17.59 3.42
CA ILE A 93 -6.34 17.21 3.05
C ILE A 93 -7.37 18.33 3.20
N LEU A 94 -7.10 19.33 4.05
CA LEU A 94 -8.04 20.41 4.33
C LEU A 94 -7.94 21.54 3.30
N ASN A 95 -6.72 22.02 3.04
CA ASN A 95 -6.50 23.15 2.12
C ASN A 95 -5.96 22.73 0.75
N LYS A 96 -5.78 21.43 0.52
CA LYS A 96 -5.30 20.82 -0.76
C LYS A 96 -3.93 21.32 -1.22
N LYS A 97 -3.11 21.87 -0.31
CA LYS A 97 -1.76 22.32 -0.64
C LYS A 97 -0.86 21.10 -0.85
N ILE A 98 -0.21 21.04 -2.01
CA ILE A 98 0.78 20.01 -2.37
C ILE A 98 2.18 20.59 -2.15
N LYS A 99 3.08 19.78 -1.57
CA LYS A 99 4.50 20.08 -1.51
C LYS A 99 5.32 18.82 -1.78
N ILE A 100 6.49 18.98 -2.37
CA ILE A 100 7.51 17.93 -2.40
C ILE A 100 8.03 17.77 -0.97
N PHE A 101 7.82 16.59 -0.39
CA PHE A 101 8.31 16.24 0.94
C PHE A 101 9.75 15.72 0.86
N ALA A 102 10.01 14.83 -0.10
CA ALA A 102 11.32 14.30 -0.39
C ALA A 102 11.51 14.16 -1.90
N HIS A 103 12.74 14.36 -2.36
CA HIS A 103 13.15 14.14 -3.74
C HIS A 103 14.55 13.56 -3.76
N ASN A 104 14.78 12.58 -4.64
CA ASN A 104 16.12 12.11 -4.92
C ASN A 104 16.21 11.67 -6.38
N LYS A 105 17.14 12.26 -7.15
CA LYS A 105 17.36 11.96 -8.57
C LYS A 105 17.78 10.51 -8.85
N GLU A 106 18.22 9.78 -7.81
CA GLU A 106 18.58 8.35 -7.91
C GLU A 106 17.40 7.42 -7.69
N MET A 107 16.22 7.94 -7.32
CA MET A 107 14.97 7.17 -7.34
C MET A 107 14.58 6.89 -8.78
N ASN A 108 14.13 5.64 -9.05
CA ASN A 108 13.64 5.25 -10.36
C ASN A 108 12.15 5.59 -10.49
N GLN A 109 11.33 4.87 -9.74
CA GLN A 109 9.87 4.95 -9.78
C GLN A 109 9.31 4.67 -8.38
N PRO A 110 9.41 5.63 -7.41
CA PRO A 110 8.85 5.43 -6.07
C PRO A 110 7.43 4.86 -6.16
N ASN A 111 7.22 3.68 -5.57
CA ASN A 111 6.02 2.89 -5.82
C ASN A 111 5.08 2.85 -4.60
N ASP A 112 5.45 2.20 -3.51
CA ASP A 112 4.62 2.16 -2.28
C ASP A 112 5.44 2.64 -1.07
N LEU A 113 4.74 2.98 0.01
CA LEU A 113 5.30 3.57 1.22
C LEU A 113 4.95 2.74 2.45
N ALA A 114 5.80 2.73 3.48
CA ALA A 114 5.53 2.07 4.76
C ALA A 114 6.05 2.91 5.93
N PHE A 115 5.14 3.37 6.80
CA PHE A 115 5.49 4.17 7.97
C PHE A 115 5.99 3.30 9.12
N HIS A 116 7.08 3.74 9.73
CA HIS A 116 7.56 3.20 10.99
C HIS A 116 6.97 4.00 12.18
N PRO A 117 6.63 3.36 13.31
CA PRO A 117 6.10 4.05 14.49
C PRO A 117 6.99 5.17 15.06
N ALA A 118 8.31 5.14 14.77
CA ALA A 118 9.26 6.18 15.19
C ALA A 118 9.25 7.44 14.30
N GLY A 119 8.38 7.52 13.26
CA GLY A 119 8.16 8.73 12.47
C GLY A 119 8.96 8.84 11.17
N PHE A 120 9.82 7.90 10.84
CA PHE A 120 10.40 7.75 9.49
C PHE A 120 9.60 6.73 8.67
N PHE A 121 9.88 6.63 7.38
CA PHE A 121 9.19 5.68 6.53
C PHE A 121 10.09 5.17 5.40
N TYR A 122 9.64 4.12 4.73
CA TYR A 122 10.33 3.49 3.62
C TYR A 122 9.55 3.66 2.34
N ALA A 123 10.27 3.66 1.21
CA ALA A 123 9.70 3.57 -0.11
C ALA A 123 10.32 2.41 -0.87
N SER A 124 9.49 1.63 -1.56
CA SER A 124 9.92 0.73 -2.61
C SER A 124 10.09 1.51 -3.91
N ASP A 125 11.09 1.12 -4.69
CA ASP A 125 11.49 1.89 -5.86
C ASP A 125 11.97 0.95 -6.97
N PRO A 126 11.04 0.41 -7.79
CA PRO A 126 11.37 -0.49 -8.89
C PRO A 126 11.97 0.23 -10.09
N ASP A 127 12.75 -0.51 -10.87
CA ASP A 127 13.00 -0.28 -12.28
C ASP A 127 12.35 -1.43 -13.07
N TRP A 128 11.15 -1.20 -13.57
CA TRP A 128 10.38 -2.22 -14.29
C TRP A 128 11.08 -2.68 -15.56
N LYS A 129 11.78 -1.77 -16.26
CA LYS A 129 12.48 -2.06 -17.51
C LYS A 129 13.65 -3.01 -17.29
N MET A 130 14.40 -2.81 -16.22
CA MET A 130 15.56 -3.61 -15.87
C MET A 130 15.21 -4.80 -14.98
N SER A 131 13.96 -4.90 -14.50
CA SER A 131 13.50 -5.88 -13.51
C SER A 131 14.33 -5.86 -12.22
N THR A 132 14.75 -4.67 -11.80
CA THR A 132 15.51 -4.40 -10.57
C THR A 132 14.73 -3.47 -9.64
N GLY A 133 15.28 -3.17 -8.48
CA GLY A 133 14.68 -2.24 -7.53
C GLY A 133 15.57 -1.94 -6.37
N GLN A 134 15.15 -0.98 -5.59
CA GLN A 134 15.85 -0.49 -4.40
C GLN A 134 14.84 -0.19 -3.28
N ILE A 135 15.36 0.03 -2.07
CA ILE A 135 14.61 0.43 -0.88
C ILE A 135 15.21 1.73 -0.37
N TRP A 136 14.34 2.71 -0.13
CA TRP A 136 14.71 4.00 0.42
C TRP A 136 14.18 4.17 1.85
N LEU A 137 15.00 4.74 2.72
CA LEU A 137 14.59 5.32 3.99
C LEU A 137 14.37 6.82 3.80
N ILE A 138 13.23 7.31 4.26
CA ILE A 138 12.89 8.74 4.25
C ILE A 138 12.70 9.20 5.72
N ARG A 139 13.48 10.18 6.13
CA ARG A 139 13.41 10.78 7.47
C ARG A 139 12.26 11.77 7.54
N SER A 140 11.87 12.14 8.76
CA SER A 140 10.81 13.12 9.02
C SER A 140 11.10 14.54 8.48
N ASP A 141 12.36 14.84 8.20
CA ASP A 141 12.81 16.10 7.57
C ASP A 141 12.88 16.02 6.03
N GLY A 142 12.54 14.87 5.44
CA GLY A 142 12.60 14.62 3.99
C GLY A 142 13.95 14.12 3.49
N THR A 143 14.94 13.96 4.34
CA THR A 143 16.24 13.37 3.96
C THR A 143 16.07 11.91 3.55
N THR A 144 16.73 11.49 2.46
CA THR A 144 16.59 10.15 1.87
C THR A 144 17.90 9.38 1.90
N PHE A 145 17.82 8.08 2.15
CA PHE A 145 18.95 7.15 2.11
C PHE A 145 18.56 5.89 1.36
N CYS A 146 19.34 5.51 0.35
CA CYS A 146 19.17 4.22 -0.31
C CYS A 146 19.77 3.14 0.57
N LEU A 147 18.91 2.25 1.10
CA LEU A 147 19.32 1.21 2.04
C LEU A 147 19.72 -0.09 1.36
N GLU A 148 19.06 -0.43 0.27
CA GLU A 148 19.27 -1.67 -0.49
C GLU A 148 19.18 -1.39 -1.97
N LYS A 149 20.13 -1.88 -2.75
CA LYS A 149 20.19 -1.79 -4.22
C LYS A 149 20.20 -3.19 -4.83
N ASN A 150 19.93 -3.26 -6.13
CA ASN A 150 19.99 -4.51 -6.90
C ASN A 150 19.05 -5.62 -6.37
N MET A 151 17.92 -5.24 -5.79
CA MET A 151 16.81 -6.16 -5.58
C MET A 151 16.15 -6.51 -6.92
N GLY A 152 15.24 -7.48 -6.93
CA GLY A 152 14.28 -7.64 -8.01
C GLY A 152 13.31 -6.45 -8.09
N THR A 153 12.25 -6.61 -8.84
CA THR A 153 11.24 -5.54 -9.06
C THR A 153 10.47 -5.29 -7.75
N THR A 154 11.01 -4.39 -6.90
CA THR A 154 10.39 -4.04 -5.61
C THR A 154 9.03 -3.40 -5.84
N ASN A 155 8.02 -3.79 -5.06
CA ASN A 155 6.67 -3.26 -5.17
C ASN A 155 6.08 -3.05 -3.77
N GLY A 156 5.10 -3.84 -3.33
CA GLY A 156 4.52 -3.67 -2.00
C GLY A 156 5.58 -3.66 -0.90
N ILE A 157 5.44 -2.74 0.03
CA ILE A 157 6.33 -2.55 1.18
C ILE A 157 5.51 -2.30 2.43
N GLU A 158 5.88 -2.93 3.57
CA GLU A 158 5.14 -2.79 4.81
C GLU A 158 6.04 -2.98 6.04
N VAL A 159 5.81 -2.19 7.08
CA VAL A 159 6.46 -2.34 8.40
C VAL A 159 5.58 -3.21 9.28
N SER A 160 6.17 -4.15 10.04
CA SER A 160 5.43 -4.96 11.01
C SER A 160 4.81 -4.08 12.11
N PRO A 161 3.69 -4.50 12.74
CA PRO A 161 3.01 -3.67 13.75
C PRO A 161 3.87 -3.30 14.96
N ASP A 162 4.87 -4.11 15.30
CA ASP A 162 5.83 -3.86 16.37
C ASP A 162 7.05 -3.03 15.95
N GLY A 163 7.11 -2.62 14.67
CA GLY A 163 8.21 -1.83 14.12
C GLY A 163 9.53 -2.59 13.89
N LYS A 164 9.59 -3.91 14.15
CA LYS A 164 10.86 -4.64 14.13
C LYS A 164 11.27 -5.16 12.76
N PHE A 165 10.33 -5.26 11.82
CA PHE A 165 10.56 -5.86 10.52
C PHE A 165 10.00 -5.00 9.39
N LEU A 166 10.75 -4.96 8.30
CA LEU A 166 10.31 -4.45 7.01
C LEU A 166 10.08 -5.64 6.08
N TYR A 167 8.90 -5.70 5.46
CA TYR A 167 8.57 -6.62 4.40
C TYR A 167 8.61 -5.88 3.07
N VAL A 168 9.26 -6.47 2.06
CA VAL A 168 9.30 -5.94 0.69
C VAL A 168 9.10 -7.09 -0.27
N ASN A 169 8.14 -6.97 -1.18
CA ASN A 169 8.00 -7.96 -2.22
C ASN A 169 8.74 -7.56 -3.50
N GLU A 170 9.17 -8.55 -4.24
CA GLU A 170 9.66 -8.48 -5.61
C GLU A 170 8.60 -9.08 -6.53
N SER A 171 7.88 -8.23 -7.26
CA SER A 171 6.69 -8.59 -8.02
C SER A 171 6.98 -9.68 -9.06
N VAL A 172 7.95 -9.45 -9.95
CA VAL A 172 8.33 -10.37 -11.03
C VAL A 172 8.99 -11.64 -10.49
N GLN A 173 9.83 -11.51 -9.47
CA GLN A 173 10.56 -12.62 -8.85
C GLN A 173 9.68 -13.43 -7.89
N ARG A 174 8.51 -12.92 -7.54
CA ARG A 174 7.49 -13.60 -6.71
C ARG A 174 7.98 -13.97 -5.32
N LYS A 175 8.80 -13.09 -4.71
CA LYS A 175 9.41 -13.26 -3.39
C LYS A 175 8.98 -12.13 -2.46
N ILE A 176 8.82 -12.45 -1.19
CA ILE A 176 8.71 -11.46 -0.12
C ILE A 176 9.94 -11.60 0.75
N TRP A 177 10.69 -10.53 0.89
CA TRP A 177 11.82 -10.44 1.78
C TRP A 177 11.41 -9.80 3.11
N ARG A 178 12.03 -10.22 4.17
CA ARG A 178 11.92 -9.62 5.50
C ARG A 178 13.30 -9.16 5.96
N PHE A 179 13.37 -7.92 6.40
CA PHE A 179 14.56 -7.30 6.99
C PHE A 179 14.28 -6.98 8.45
N LYS A 180 15.30 -7.00 9.32
CA LYS A 180 15.24 -6.38 10.62
C LYS A 180 15.43 -4.88 10.50
N ILE A 181 14.73 -4.12 11.35
CA ILE A 181 14.84 -2.66 11.44
C ILE A 181 15.53 -2.34 12.77
N ASP A 182 16.55 -1.49 12.73
CA ASP A 182 17.14 -0.91 13.94
C ASP A 182 16.43 0.39 14.36
N LYS A 183 16.84 0.97 15.49
CA LYS A 183 16.22 2.20 16.01
C LYS A 183 16.48 3.45 15.17
N GLU A 184 17.50 3.44 14.33
CA GLU A 184 17.83 4.48 13.35
C GLU A 184 17.10 4.29 12.01
N GLY A 185 16.42 3.15 11.81
CA GLY A 185 15.71 2.81 10.58
C GLY A 185 16.58 2.11 9.53
N ASN A 186 17.81 1.71 9.84
CA ASN A 186 18.58 0.89 8.93
C ASN A 186 18.03 -0.53 8.91
N ILE A 187 18.21 -1.21 7.77
CA ILE A 187 17.73 -2.58 7.59
C ILE A 187 18.88 -3.57 7.51
N SER A 188 18.66 -4.77 8.03
CA SER A 188 19.65 -5.86 8.07
C SER A 188 18.98 -7.22 8.02
N ASP A 189 19.77 -8.29 8.02
CA ASP A 189 19.31 -9.68 8.14
C ASP A 189 18.21 -10.05 7.11
N LYS A 190 18.46 -9.72 5.83
CA LYS A 190 17.56 -10.07 4.71
C LYS A 190 17.28 -11.57 4.70
N THR A 191 16.03 -11.95 4.88
CA THR A 191 15.58 -13.35 4.87
C THR A 191 14.38 -13.53 3.96
N LEU A 192 14.31 -14.65 3.25
CA LEU A 192 13.13 -15.00 2.47
C LEU A 192 11.96 -15.28 3.43
N PHE A 193 10.90 -14.47 3.33
CA PHE A 193 9.73 -14.62 4.16
C PHE A 193 8.66 -15.49 3.52
N HIS A 194 8.43 -15.30 2.20
CA HIS A 194 7.50 -16.11 1.41
C HIS A 194 7.89 -16.11 -0.06
N GLN A 195 7.52 -17.17 -0.78
CA GLN A 195 7.67 -17.27 -2.22
C GLN A 195 6.43 -17.88 -2.83
N CYS A 196 5.91 -17.25 -3.88
CA CYS A 196 4.80 -17.77 -4.67
C CYS A 196 5.30 -18.54 -5.89
N ALA A 197 4.60 -19.61 -6.24
CA ALA A 197 4.96 -20.44 -7.39
C ALA A 197 4.58 -19.78 -8.72
N ASP A 198 3.48 -19.00 -8.72
CA ASP A 198 2.85 -18.42 -9.90
C ASP A 198 2.54 -16.94 -9.67
N PHE A 199 2.16 -16.21 -10.71
CA PHE A 199 1.73 -14.82 -10.75
C PHE A 199 2.54 -13.84 -9.89
N GLY A 200 2.43 -12.55 -10.17
CA GLY A 200 3.09 -11.50 -9.42
C GLY A 200 2.45 -11.19 -8.07
N MET A 201 3.12 -10.32 -7.35
CA MET A 201 2.62 -9.69 -6.12
C MET A 201 2.68 -8.18 -6.31
N ASP A 202 1.74 -7.47 -5.67
CA ASP A 202 1.66 -6.02 -5.73
C ASP A 202 1.58 -5.45 -4.30
N GLY A 203 0.71 -4.52 -4.01
CA GLY A 203 0.61 -3.91 -2.69
C GLY A 203 0.31 -4.89 -1.56
N MET A 204 0.69 -4.52 -0.34
CA MET A 204 0.49 -5.34 0.85
C MET A 204 0.35 -4.51 2.12
N ARG A 205 -0.41 -5.02 3.10
CA ARG A 205 -0.67 -4.38 4.40
C ARG A 205 -0.74 -5.40 5.53
N CYS A 206 -0.26 -5.03 6.71
CA CYS A 206 -0.40 -5.82 7.92
C CYS A 206 -1.71 -5.53 8.65
N ASP A 207 -2.30 -6.57 9.25
CA ASP A 207 -3.26 -6.40 10.32
C ASP A 207 -2.54 -6.18 11.68
N ARG A 208 -3.31 -5.82 12.72
CA ARG A 208 -2.77 -5.47 14.04
C ARG A 208 -2.04 -6.61 14.78
N ILE A 209 -2.23 -7.86 14.36
CA ILE A 209 -1.54 -9.01 14.95
C ILE A 209 -0.37 -9.51 14.10
N GLY A 210 -0.07 -8.81 12.98
CA GLY A 210 1.07 -9.07 12.12
C GLY A 210 0.82 -10.11 11.02
N ASN A 211 -0.43 -10.40 10.68
CA ASN A 211 -0.67 -11.08 9.40
C ASN A 211 -0.49 -10.09 8.25
N LEU A 212 0.20 -10.52 7.21
CA LEU A 212 0.48 -9.75 6.01
C LEU A 212 -0.49 -10.15 4.89
N TYR A 213 -1.32 -9.23 4.44
CA TYR A 213 -2.20 -9.39 3.30
C TYR A 213 -1.50 -8.87 2.05
N VAL A 214 -1.45 -9.69 1.00
CA VAL A 214 -0.68 -9.41 -0.22
C VAL A 214 -1.56 -9.64 -1.43
N THR A 215 -1.67 -8.65 -2.29
CA THR A 215 -2.41 -8.75 -3.55
C THR A 215 -1.61 -9.58 -4.56
N ARG A 216 -2.30 -10.48 -5.28
CA ARG A 216 -1.73 -11.39 -6.28
C ARG A 216 -2.15 -10.94 -7.67
N TYR A 217 -1.38 -10.02 -8.23
CA TYR A 217 -1.63 -9.43 -9.55
C TYR A 217 -1.61 -10.50 -10.66
N GLY A 218 -2.65 -10.49 -11.48
CA GLY A 218 -2.87 -11.47 -12.54
C GLY A 218 -3.54 -12.78 -12.08
N LYS A 219 -3.48 -13.11 -10.77
CA LYS A 219 -4.18 -14.26 -10.20
C LYS A 219 -5.60 -13.93 -9.73
N GLY A 220 -5.86 -12.67 -9.39
CA GLY A 220 -7.14 -12.24 -8.87
C GLY A 220 -7.40 -12.68 -7.43
N THR A 221 -6.35 -12.76 -6.60
CA THR A 221 -6.51 -13.15 -5.20
C THR A 221 -5.78 -12.20 -4.26
N VAL A 222 -6.12 -12.26 -2.97
CA VAL A 222 -5.34 -11.74 -1.86
C VAL A 222 -4.94 -12.90 -0.98
N ILE A 223 -3.66 -13.08 -0.73
CA ILE A 223 -3.18 -14.06 0.25
C ILE A 223 -2.97 -13.40 1.61
N CYS A 224 -3.27 -14.13 2.68
CA CYS A 224 -2.97 -13.75 4.05
C CYS A 224 -1.85 -14.65 4.59
N LEU A 225 -0.73 -14.05 4.96
CA LEU A 225 0.44 -14.74 5.54
C LEU A 225 0.51 -14.42 7.03
N ASN A 226 0.73 -15.43 7.87
CA ASN A 226 0.99 -15.17 9.29
C ASN A 226 2.43 -14.63 9.50
N SER A 227 2.78 -14.25 10.74
CA SER A 227 4.09 -13.69 11.11
C SER A 227 5.30 -14.63 10.83
N ARG A 228 5.03 -15.89 10.45
CA ARG A 228 6.06 -16.87 10.04
C ARG A 228 6.13 -17.07 8.51
N GLY A 229 5.38 -16.28 7.74
CA GLY A 229 5.32 -16.39 6.27
C GLY A 229 4.47 -17.55 5.76
N LYS A 230 3.74 -18.27 6.63
CA LYS A 230 2.83 -19.34 6.22
C LYS A 230 1.50 -18.75 5.77
N MET A 231 1.04 -19.12 4.58
CA MET A 231 -0.29 -18.78 4.07
C MET A 231 -1.38 -19.40 4.96
N VAL A 232 -2.29 -18.57 5.45
CA VAL A 232 -3.42 -18.96 6.31
C VAL A 232 -4.76 -18.75 5.63
N ALA A 233 -4.82 -17.94 4.59
CA ALA A 233 -5.99 -17.77 3.73
C ALA A 233 -5.57 -17.32 2.33
N GLU A 234 -6.39 -17.65 1.33
CA GLU A 234 -6.38 -17.07 0.00
C GLU A 234 -7.81 -16.67 -0.35
N ILE A 235 -8.01 -15.41 -0.71
CA ILE A 235 -9.29 -14.78 -0.96
C ILE A 235 -9.41 -14.55 -2.46
N ASN A 236 -10.38 -15.21 -3.12
CA ASN A 236 -10.64 -15.01 -4.55
C ASN A 236 -11.46 -13.74 -4.73
N LEU A 237 -10.96 -12.81 -5.54
CA LEU A 237 -11.65 -11.60 -5.99
C LEU A 237 -12.42 -11.88 -7.27
N LYS A 238 -13.28 -10.94 -7.67
CA LYS A 238 -13.96 -11.00 -8.97
C LYS A 238 -13.06 -10.44 -10.09
N GLY A 239 -12.22 -9.43 -9.75
CA GLY A 239 -11.22 -8.90 -10.67
C GLY A 239 -9.93 -9.73 -10.66
N SER A 240 -9.20 -9.69 -11.77
CA SER A 240 -7.99 -10.48 -11.98
C SER A 240 -6.67 -9.74 -11.66
N LYS A 241 -6.72 -8.40 -11.51
CA LYS A 241 -5.54 -7.56 -11.32
C LYS A 241 -5.64 -6.71 -10.05
N PRO A 242 -5.66 -7.35 -8.85
CA PRO A 242 -5.60 -6.60 -7.61
C PRO A 242 -4.23 -5.95 -7.47
N SER A 243 -4.21 -4.61 -7.32
CA SER A 243 -2.96 -3.84 -7.22
C SER A 243 -2.58 -3.53 -5.76
N ASN A 244 -3.50 -3.05 -4.92
CA ASN A 244 -3.14 -2.73 -3.55
C ASN A 244 -4.33 -2.95 -2.60
N ILE A 245 -4.07 -2.84 -1.29
CA ILE A 245 -5.05 -3.12 -0.23
C ILE A 245 -4.92 -2.09 0.90
N THR A 246 -6.04 -1.72 1.51
CA THR A 246 -6.08 -0.94 2.76
C THR A 246 -7.15 -1.50 3.69
N PHE A 247 -7.08 -1.11 4.98
CA PHE A 247 -8.07 -1.51 5.97
C PHE A 247 -8.80 -0.28 6.50
N GLY A 248 -10.11 -0.41 6.69
CA GLY A 248 -10.95 0.66 7.18
C GLY A 248 -12.31 0.15 7.69
N GLY A 249 -13.34 0.97 7.49
CA GLY A 249 -14.67 0.69 8.02
C GLY A 249 -14.76 1.04 9.52
N LYS A 250 -15.92 0.79 10.14
CA LYS A 250 -16.23 1.22 11.51
C LYS A 250 -15.29 0.65 12.58
N ASP A 251 -14.72 -0.53 12.36
CA ASP A 251 -13.88 -1.25 13.30
C ASP A 251 -12.50 -1.62 12.73
N GLY A 252 -12.15 -1.06 11.56
CA GLY A 252 -10.89 -1.33 10.87
C GLY A 252 -10.78 -2.72 10.25
N LYS A 253 -11.88 -3.48 10.18
CA LYS A 253 -11.88 -4.87 9.70
C LYS A 253 -12.44 -5.03 8.29
N MET A 254 -12.67 -3.96 7.58
CA MET A 254 -13.00 -4.00 6.17
C MET A 254 -11.72 -3.80 5.36
N ALA A 255 -11.32 -4.82 4.60
CA ALA A 255 -10.27 -4.70 3.61
C ALA A 255 -10.86 -4.15 2.31
N TYR A 256 -10.20 -3.16 1.71
CA TYR A 256 -10.54 -2.59 0.41
C TYR A 256 -9.38 -2.85 -0.54
N VAL A 257 -9.68 -3.42 -1.71
CA VAL A 257 -8.68 -3.84 -2.70
C VAL A 257 -8.95 -3.13 -4.02
N THR A 258 -7.94 -2.47 -4.56
CA THR A 258 -7.98 -1.86 -5.90
C THR A 258 -7.83 -2.91 -6.99
N LEU A 259 -8.63 -2.79 -8.04
CA LEU A 259 -8.66 -3.70 -9.19
C LEU A 259 -8.39 -2.94 -10.48
N GLN A 260 -7.22 -3.10 -11.05
CA GLN A 260 -6.79 -2.38 -12.26
C GLN A 260 -7.57 -2.80 -13.52
N ASP A 261 -7.94 -4.06 -13.63
CA ASP A 261 -8.72 -4.57 -14.75
C ASP A 261 -10.19 -4.13 -14.73
N ARG A 262 -10.65 -3.62 -13.59
CA ARG A 262 -12.02 -3.13 -13.41
C ARG A 262 -12.10 -1.62 -13.12
N GLY A 263 -10.99 -0.95 -12.82
CA GLY A 263 -10.94 0.47 -12.43
C GLY A 263 -11.84 0.78 -11.24
N MET A 264 -11.85 -0.10 -10.23
CA MET A 264 -12.75 -0.02 -9.08
C MET A 264 -12.17 -0.69 -7.83
N LEU A 265 -12.96 -0.78 -6.75
CA LEU A 265 -12.60 -1.47 -5.51
C LEU A 265 -13.55 -2.61 -5.20
N GLU A 266 -13.01 -3.72 -4.72
CA GLU A 266 -13.73 -4.72 -3.94
C GLU A 266 -13.40 -4.60 -2.46
N SER A 267 -14.30 -5.08 -1.60
CA SER A 267 -14.07 -5.15 -0.17
C SER A 267 -14.49 -6.50 0.40
N PHE A 268 -13.84 -6.90 1.50
CA PHE A 268 -14.21 -8.07 2.29
C PHE A 268 -13.86 -7.88 3.76
N THR A 269 -14.60 -8.56 4.64
CA THR A 269 -14.35 -8.52 6.07
C THR A 269 -13.19 -9.44 6.47
N VAL A 270 -12.34 -8.96 7.38
CA VAL A 270 -11.21 -9.70 7.97
C VAL A 270 -11.38 -9.86 9.48
N PRO A 271 -10.72 -10.86 10.11
CA PRO A 271 -10.89 -11.13 11.54
C PRO A 271 -10.26 -10.06 12.46
N TYR A 272 -9.22 -9.38 12.02
CA TYR A 272 -8.48 -8.37 12.79
C TYR A 272 -8.41 -7.05 12.03
N SER A 273 -8.46 -5.94 12.76
CA SER A 273 -8.29 -4.60 12.14
C SER A 273 -6.91 -4.43 11.53
N GLY A 274 -6.81 -3.60 10.50
CA GLY A 274 -5.52 -3.16 9.97
C GLY A 274 -4.67 -2.48 11.06
N GLN A 275 -3.35 -2.57 10.93
CA GLN A 275 -2.43 -1.97 11.90
C GLN A 275 -2.58 -0.44 11.98
N ASP A 276 -2.86 0.23 10.86
CA ASP A 276 -3.01 1.69 10.82
C ASP A 276 -4.27 2.17 11.53
N TRP A 277 -5.30 1.31 11.65
CA TRP A 277 -6.53 1.62 12.38
C TRP A 277 -6.29 2.01 13.84
N GLN A 278 -5.29 1.42 14.48
CA GLN A 278 -4.95 1.74 15.87
C GLN A 278 -4.39 3.15 16.05
N ARG A 279 -3.86 3.76 15.01
CA ARG A 279 -3.36 5.15 15.05
C ARG A 279 -4.53 6.13 15.19
N PHE A 280 -5.68 5.82 14.61
CA PHE A 280 -6.90 6.62 14.70
C PHE A 280 -7.62 6.52 16.04
N GLN A 281 -7.24 5.55 16.88
CA GLN A 281 -7.86 5.31 18.20
C GLN A 281 -7.07 5.96 19.36
N LYS A 282 -5.91 6.56 19.08
CA LYS A 282 -5.01 7.09 20.12
C LYS A 282 -5.12 8.60 20.35
N ASN A 283 -6.07 9.26 19.67
CA ASN A 283 -6.33 10.70 19.81
C ASN A 283 -7.60 10.96 20.64
#